data_a46f9c834b67fb38ca6170d6bf6c2964
#
_entry.id   a46f9c834b67fb38ca6170d6bf6c2964
#
_cell.length_a   1.000
_cell.length_b   1.000
_cell.length_c   1.000
_cell.angle_alpha   90.00
_cell.angle_beta   90.00
_cell.angle_gamma   90.00
#
_symmetry.space_group_name_H-M   'P 1'
#
loop_
_entity.id
_entity.type
_entity.pdbx_description
1 polymer ?
#
loop_
_entity_poly.entity_id
_entity_poly.type
_entity_poly.pdbx_seq_one_letter_code
_entity_poly.pdbx_strand_id
1 'polypeptide(L)'
;MKNFFLIVLSLFLLNTTFAQNTGIISGTIIDKYSQQPLAGVSIIVDDAKNGTFSDKEGKFSIKNLGTTAHTLRFSFVGFTPITKYNVIVSSGNETVFNIELVPEATNLGDIVVTTKRLNVKAASLETPLSVQRLTTEEIKANPGGNFDISRVIQTLPGVGGTAATAGFRNDIIIRGGAPNENVFYLDGIEIPVINHFATQGSAGGPTGILNVSFIEDVKLSSSAFDARVDNALSSVFEFKQKKGNTNKVQGNIRLSGTELAATFDGPLSKNKKNTFLASVRRSYLQFLFQAIDLPIRPNFWDMQFKTTHQLNKKTTLTFLGVGAIDEFSFAAPKKATPEKLYTLNSNPSIEQNNYTIGASIRKIIPNGYWNLAISRNYFNNQLEKYENNLGPIKGVQTLFSKSTEAENKLRFDV
;
A
#
# COMPACT_ATOMS: atom_id res chain seq x y z
N MET A 1 42.27 4.87 6.97
CA MET A 1 40.82 4.77 6.70
C MET A 1 40.44 5.18 5.26
N LYS A 2 40.96 6.28 4.69
CA LYS A 2 40.65 6.73 3.33
C LYS A 2 40.98 5.70 2.24
N ASN A 3 42.12 5.00 2.34
CA ASN A 3 42.57 3.98 1.38
C ASN A 3 41.79 2.65 1.51
N PHE A 4 41.29 2.32 2.70
CA PHE A 4 40.45 1.15 2.90
C PHE A 4 39.06 1.33 2.26
N PHE A 5 38.50 2.54 2.33
CA PHE A 5 37.22 2.85 1.68
C PHE A 5 37.33 2.83 0.15
N LEU A 6 38.46 3.27 -0.41
CA LEU A 6 38.74 3.20 -1.84
C LEU A 6 38.90 1.75 -2.34
N ILE A 7 39.53 0.87 -1.56
CA ILE A 7 39.69 -0.56 -1.89
C ILE A 7 38.33 -1.26 -1.85
N VAL A 8 37.50 -1.00 -0.84
CA VAL A 8 36.13 -1.56 -0.74
C VAL A 8 35.26 -1.04 -1.89
N LEU A 9 35.36 0.23 -2.24
CA LEU A 9 34.63 0.82 -3.37
C LEU A 9 35.11 0.24 -4.72
N SER A 10 36.40 -0.03 -4.91
CA SER A 10 36.95 -0.65 -6.13
C SER A 10 36.56 -2.13 -6.27
N LEU A 11 36.44 -2.87 -5.18
CA LEU A 11 35.92 -4.25 -5.19
C LEU A 11 34.43 -4.33 -5.57
N PHE A 12 33.64 -3.31 -5.25
CA PHE A 12 32.23 -3.19 -5.68
C PHE A 12 32.09 -2.88 -7.18
N LEU A 13 33.07 -2.21 -7.79
CA LEU A 13 33.03 -1.83 -9.20
C LEU A 13 33.51 -2.95 -10.16
N LEU A 14 34.11 -4.02 -9.63
CA LEU A 14 34.63 -5.12 -10.47
C LEU A 14 33.61 -6.22 -10.78
N ASN A 15 32.41 -6.18 -10.20
CA ASN A 15 31.34 -7.10 -10.56
C ASN A 15 30.58 -6.55 -11.78
N THR A 16 31.00 -6.90 -12.99
CA THR A 16 30.16 -6.77 -14.19
C THR A 16 29.00 -7.76 -14.09
N THR A 17 27.97 -7.41 -13.36
CA THR A 17 26.72 -8.15 -13.35
C THR A 17 26.05 -7.94 -14.71
N PHE A 18 26.03 -8.98 -15.55
CA PHE A 18 25.14 -9.03 -16.70
C PHE A 18 23.71 -8.92 -16.17
N ALA A 19 23.12 -7.75 -16.27
CA ALA A 19 21.72 -7.56 -15.95
C ALA A 19 20.90 -8.43 -16.92
N GLN A 20 20.22 -9.45 -16.41
CA GLN A 20 19.26 -10.21 -17.18
C GLN A 20 18.11 -9.27 -17.57
N ASN A 21 17.94 -9.01 -18.87
CA ASN A 21 16.85 -8.15 -19.38
C ASN A 21 15.48 -8.84 -19.38
N THR A 22 15.33 -9.90 -18.58
CA THR A 22 14.09 -10.69 -18.48
C THR A 22 13.69 -10.89 -17.05
N GLY A 23 12.39 -11.01 -16.81
CA GLY A 23 11.81 -11.32 -15.51
C GLY A 23 10.82 -12.48 -15.60
N ILE A 24 10.19 -12.75 -14.46
CA ILE A 24 9.27 -13.88 -14.28
C ILE A 24 7.98 -13.34 -13.69
N ILE A 25 6.85 -13.82 -14.24
CA ILE A 25 5.53 -13.70 -13.62
C ILE A 25 5.08 -15.08 -13.19
N SER A 26 4.61 -15.19 -11.95
CA SER A 26 4.06 -16.43 -11.43
C SER A 26 2.84 -16.17 -10.54
N GLY A 27 2.19 -17.23 -10.08
CA GLY A 27 1.10 -17.06 -9.15
C GLY A 27 0.25 -18.29 -8.94
N THR A 28 -0.89 -18.06 -8.27
CA THR A 28 -1.92 -19.06 -8.04
C THR A 28 -3.28 -18.54 -8.45
N ILE A 29 -4.10 -19.40 -9.01
CA ILE A 29 -5.46 -19.11 -9.45
C ILE A 29 -6.42 -20.01 -8.71
N ILE A 30 -7.41 -19.40 -8.04
CA ILE A 30 -8.42 -20.10 -7.26
C ILE A 30 -9.83 -19.60 -7.62
N ASP A 31 -10.81 -20.42 -7.34
CA ASP A 31 -12.21 -20.01 -7.32
C ASP A 31 -12.47 -19.11 -6.12
N LYS A 32 -13.09 -17.96 -6.35
CA LYS A 32 -13.36 -16.96 -5.32
C LYS A 32 -14.26 -17.48 -4.18
N TYR A 33 -15.24 -18.30 -4.50
CA TYR A 33 -16.24 -18.76 -3.51
C TYR A 33 -15.81 -20.07 -2.85
N SER A 34 -15.42 -21.07 -3.62
CA SER A 34 -14.98 -22.34 -3.06
C SER A 34 -13.57 -22.31 -2.49
N GLN A 35 -12.75 -21.31 -2.91
CA GLN A 35 -11.33 -21.19 -2.55
C GLN A 35 -10.49 -22.41 -2.99
N GLN A 36 -11.01 -23.19 -3.97
CA GLN A 36 -10.29 -24.33 -4.53
C GLN A 36 -9.36 -23.85 -5.67
N PRO A 37 -8.19 -24.49 -5.84
CA PRO A 37 -7.32 -24.21 -6.97
C PRO A 37 -8.00 -24.54 -8.30
N LEU A 38 -7.80 -23.68 -9.28
CA LEU A 38 -8.31 -23.88 -10.64
C LEU A 38 -7.18 -24.34 -11.56
N ALA A 39 -7.26 -25.59 -12.02
CA ALA A 39 -6.36 -26.18 -13.00
C ALA A 39 -6.80 -25.88 -14.43
N GLY A 40 -5.86 -25.68 -15.35
CA GLY A 40 -6.15 -25.48 -16.77
C GLY A 40 -6.67 -24.06 -17.12
N VAL A 41 -6.55 -23.09 -16.23
CA VAL A 41 -6.84 -21.70 -16.57
C VAL A 41 -5.84 -21.22 -17.61
N SER A 42 -6.31 -20.63 -18.69
CA SER A 42 -5.46 -20.02 -19.72
C SER A 42 -4.98 -18.66 -19.27
N ILE A 43 -3.67 -18.43 -19.30
CA ILE A 43 -3.00 -17.16 -19.03
C ILE A 43 -2.31 -16.70 -20.30
N ILE A 44 -2.75 -15.58 -20.86
CA ILE A 44 -2.22 -14.99 -22.09
C ILE A 44 -1.52 -13.68 -21.75
N VAL A 45 -0.34 -13.45 -22.34
CA VAL A 45 0.44 -12.22 -22.20
C VAL A 45 0.45 -11.50 -23.54
N ASP A 46 0.18 -10.19 -23.53
CA ASP A 46 0.28 -9.29 -24.69
C ASP A 46 -0.38 -9.85 -25.97
N ASP A 47 -1.65 -10.18 -25.89
CA ASP A 47 -2.47 -10.64 -27.01
C ASP A 47 -1.91 -11.84 -27.79
N ALA A 48 -1.52 -12.92 -27.07
CA ALA A 48 -1.24 -14.26 -27.55
C ALA A 48 0.19 -14.59 -28.05
N LYS A 49 1.17 -13.73 -27.84
CA LYS A 49 2.57 -14.08 -28.18
C LYS A 49 3.22 -15.05 -27.18
N ASN A 50 2.83 -14.95 -25.90
CA ASN A 50 3.31 -15.81 -24.83
C ASN A 50 2.14 -16.18 -23.92
N GLY A 51 2.09 -17.41 -23.43
CA GLY A 51 1.03 -17.87 -22.55
C GLY A 51 1.40 -19.14 -21.82
N THR A 52 0.60 -19.49 -20.82
CA THR A 52 0.72 -20.74 -20.05
C THR A 52 -0.64 -21.17 -19.52
N PHE A 53 -0.69 -22.33 -18.89
CA PHE A 53 -1.87 -22.83 -18.19
C PHE A 53 -1.53 -23.04 -16.72
N SER A 54 -2.52 -22.92 -15.84
CA SER A 54 -2.37 -23.29 -14.43
C SER A 54 -2.29 -24.81 -14.26
N ASP A 55 -1.47 -25.26 -13.33
CA ASP A 55 -1.33 -26.67 -12.97
C ASP A 55 -2.46 -27.17 -12.05
N LYS A 56 -2.37 -28.43 -11.55
CA LYS A 56 -3.37 -29.05 -10.68
C LYS A 56 -3.54 -28.33 -9.34
N GLU A 57 -2.52 -27.63 -8.90
CA GLU A 57 -2.50 -26.80 -7.71
C GLU A 57 -2.91 -25.35 -7.99
N GLY A 58 -3.38 -25.05 -9.20
CA GLY A 58 -3.73 -23.69 -9.65
C GLY A 58 -2.54 -22.78 -9.87
N LYS A 59 -1.30 -23.28 -9.87
CA LYS A 59 -0.10 -22.49 -10.03
C LYS A 59 0.24 -22.26 -11.49
N PHE A 60 0.83 -21.12 -11.80
CA PHE A 60 1.38 -20.81 -13.12
C PHE A 60 2.72 -20.09 -13.00
N SER A 61 3.53 -20.15 -14.05
CA SER A 61 4.78 -19.41 -14.17
C SER A 61 5.09 -19.12 -15.63
N ILE A 62 5.39 -17.85 -15.93
CA ILE A 62 5.80 -17.36 -17.24
C ILE A 62 7.19 -16.75 -17.08
N LYS A 63 8.16 -17.30 -17.80
CA LYS A 63 9.57 -16.92 -17.72
C LYS A 63 10.00 -16.14 -18.96
N ASN A 64 11.16 -15.51 -18.88
CA ASN A 64 11.79 -14.79 -20.00
C ASN A 64 10.94 -13.66 -20.58
N LEU A 65 10.14 -12.99 -19.74
CA LEU A 65 9.40 -11.80 -20.13
C LEU A 65 10.33 -10.58 -20.13
N GLY A 66 10.16 -9.70 -21.11
CA GLY A 66 10.88 -8.42 -21.16
C GLY A 66 10.60 -7.56 -19.93
N THR A 67 11.56 -6.71 -19.54
CA THR A 67 11.41 -5.81 -18.40
C THR A 67 10.62 -4.56 -18.79
N THR A 68 9.41 -4.78 -19.26
CA THR A 68 8.45 -3.75 -19.67
C THR A 68 7.12 -3.97 -18.97
N ALA A 69 6.13 -3.15 -19.29
CA ALA A 69 4.76 -3.37 -18.84
C ALA A 69 4.06 -4.36 -19.78
N HIS A 70 3.39 -5.35 -19.20
CA HIS A 70 2.66 -6.40 -19.93
C HIS A 70 1.18 -6.38 -19.56
N THR A 71 0.35 -6.94 -20.44
CA THR A 71 -1.06 -7.22 -20.17
C THR A 71 -1.25 -8.73 -20.01
N LEU A 72 -1.86 -9.16 -18.89
CA LEU A 72 -2.18 -10.55 -18.64
C LEU A 72 -3.68 -10.77 -18.66
N ARG A 73 -4.14 -11.75 -19.43
CA ARG A 73 -5.53 -12.18 -19.45
C ARG A 73 -5.65 -13.60 -18.90
N PHE A 74 -6.50 -13.74 -17.89
CA PHE A 74 -6.83 -15.02 -17.26
C PHE A 74 -8.23 -15.43 -17.71
N SER A 75 -8.39 -16.61 -18.29
CA SER A 75 -9.69 -17.11 -18.75
C SER A 75 -9.86 -18.60 -18.46
N PHE A 76 -11.06 -18.98 -18.03
CA PHE A 76 -11.43 -20.36 -17.76
C PHE A 76 -12.92 -20.56 -18.06
N VAL A 77 -13.29 -21.74 -18.58
CA VAL A 77 -14.68 -22.05 -18.93
C VAL A 77 -15.57 -22.00 -17.69
N GLY A 78 -16.67 -21.27 -17.76
CA GLY A 78 -17.60 -21.09 -16.63
C GLY A 78 -17.16 -20.04 -15.61
N PHE A 79 -16.16 -19.21 -15.93
CA PHE A 79 -15.68 -18.13 -15.07
C PHE A 79 -15.54 -16.82 -15.85
N THR A 80 -15.81 -15.71 -15.17
CA THR A 80 -15.60 -14.37 -15.74
C THR A 80 -14.12 -14.11 -15.96
N PRO A 81 -13.67 -13.79 -17.19
CA PRO A 81 -12.27 -13.50 -17.47
C PRO A 81 -11.77 -12.27 -16.73
N ILE A 82 -10.53 -12.31 -16.25
CA ILE A 82 -9.85 -11.17 -15.61
C ILE A 82 -8.68 -10.73 -16.48
N THR A 83 -8.54 -9.42 -16.68
CA THR A 83 -7.37 -8.82 -17.34
C THR A 83 -6.65 -7.91 -16.38
N LYS A 84 -5.32 -8.09 -16.25
CA LYS A 84 -4.40 -7.21 -15.53
C LYS A 84 -3.60 -6.42 -16.54
N TYR A 85 -3.73 -5.09 -16.51
CA TYR A 85 -3.01 -4.18 -17.41
C TYR A 85 -1.78 -3.61 -16.71
N ASN A 86 -0.78 -3.18 -17.49
CA ASN A 86 0.42 -2.50 -17.01
C ASN A 86 1.20 -3.28 -15.92
N VAL A 87 1.24 -4.60 -16.03
CA VAL A 87 2.02 -5.45 -15.14
C VAL A 87 3.51 -5.23 -15.41
N ILE A 88 4.19 -4.53 -14.51
CA ILE A 88 5.61 -4.23 -14.64
C ILE A 88 6.44 -5.44 -14.26
N VAL A 89 7.24 -5.92 -15.19
CA VAL A 89 8.21 -6.98 -14.97
C VAL A 89 9.57 -6.37 -14.71
N SER A 90 10.20 -6.74 -13.59
CA SER A 90 11.52 -6.26 -13.21
C SER A 90 12.57 -7.37 -13.39
N SER A 91 13.76 -6.99 -13.83
CA SER A 91 14.90 -7.91 -13.91
C SER A 91 15.24 -8.47 -12.53
N GLY A 92 15.48 -9.78 -12.48
CA GLY A 92 15.90 -10.45 -11.24
C GLY A 92 14.80 -10.72 -10.22
N ASN A 93 13.69 -9.98 -10.23
CA ASN A 93 12.54 -10.19 -9.34
C ASN A 93 11.41 -10.96 -10.04
N GLU A 94 10.66 -11.70 -9.24
CA GLU A 94 9.48 -12.44 -9.69
C GLU A 94 8.22 -11.65 -9.29
N THR A 95 7.38 -11.31 -10.27
CA THR A 95 6.09 -10.68 -10.01
C THR A 95 5.07 -11.78 -9.71
N VAL A 96 4.52 -11.80 -8.49
CA VAL A 96 3.63 -12.87 -8.02
C VAL A 96 2.19 -12.36 -7.92
N PHE A 97 1.25 -13.11 -8.51
CA PHE A 97 -0.18 -12.85 -8.45
C PHE A 97 -0.96 -13.95 -7.74
N ASN A 98 -2.00 -13.56 -6.99
CA ASN A 98 -3.02 -14.46 -6.49
C ASN A 98 -4.35 -14.05 -7.12
N ILE A 99 -4.80 -14.83 -8.10
CA ILE A 99 -5.99 -14.51 -8.89
C ILE A 99 -7.17 -15.31 -8.34
N GLU A 100 -8.25 -14.62 -8.03
CA GLU A 100 -9.53 -15.23 -7.66
C GLU A 100 -10.51 -15.05 -8.82
N LEU A 101 -10.80 -16.11 -9.57
CA LEU A 101 -11.80 -16.09 -10.63
C LEU A 101 -13.20 -16.25 -10.03
N VAL A 102 -14.14 -15.50 -10.59
CA VAL A 102 -15.56 -15.55 -10.19
C VAL A 102 -16.27 -16.49 -11.15
N PRO A 103 -17.01 -17.52 -10.66
CA PRO A 103 -17.87 -18.32 -11.50
C PRO A 103 -18.87 -17.44 -12.25
N GLU A 104 -19.04 -17.68 -13.54
CA GLU A 104 -20.03 -16.99 -14.35
C GLU A 104 -21.42 -17.53 -13.99
N ALA A 105 -22.31 -16.65 -13.50
CA ALA A 105 -23.71 -17.05 -13.30
C ALA A 105 -24.29 -17.39 -14.68
N THR A 106 -24.82 -18.62 -14.84
CA THR A 106 -25.39 -19.09 -16.10
C THR A 106 -26.70 -18.35 -16.38
N ASN A 107 -26.60 -17.13 -16.88
CA ASN A 107 -27.70 -16.48 -17.57
C ASN A 107 -27.55 -16.76 -19.07
N LEU A 108 -28.40 -17.59 -19.61
CA LEU A 108 -28.58 -17.81 -21.06
C LEU A 108 -29.12 -16.52 -21.71
N GLY A 109 -28.30 -15.52 -21.87
CA GLY A 109 -28.64 -14.25 -22.51
C GLY A 109 -27.39 -13.56 -23.02
N ASP A 110 -27.43 -13.22 -24.29
CA ASP A 110 -26.49 -12.53 -25.17
C ASP A 110 -25.12 -12.09 -24.63
N ILE A 111 -24.07 -12.65 -25.27
CA ILE A 111 -22.66 -12.24 -25.07
C ILE A 111 -22.45 -10.90 -25.80
N VAL A 112 -22.50 -9.80 -25.10
CA VAL A 112 -21.99 -8.53 -25.60
C VAL A 112 -20.54 -8.35 -25.19
N VAL A 113 -19.61 -8.58 -26.09
CA VAL A 113 -18.19 -8.30 -25.91
C VAL A 113 -17.97 -6.80 -26.08
N THR A 114 -17.93 -6.05 -25.00
CA THR A 114 -17.50 -4.64 -25.03
C THR A 114 -16.09 -4.51 -24.49
N THR A 115 -15.15 -4.21 -25.38
CA THR A 115 -13.80 -3.75 -25.06
C THR A 115 -13.83 -2.27 -24.65
N LYS A 116 -14.26 -1.97 -23.43
CA LYS A 116 -14.05 -0.66 -22.83
C LYS A 116 -13.35 -0.81 -21.49
N ARG A 117 -12.21 -0.11 -21.37
CA ARG A 117 -11.48 0.12 -20.13
C ARG A 117 -12.44 0.82 -19.16
N LEU A 118 -13.08 0.07 -18.27
CA LEU A 118 -13.91 0.62 -17.21
C LEU A 118 -13.06 0.68 -15.95
N ASN A 119 -12.56 1.86 -15.61
CA ASN A 119 -11.96 2.14 -14.30
C ASN A 119 -12.98 2.02 -13.15
N VAL A 120 -14.26 1.89 -13.50
CA VAL A 120 -15.37 1.66 -12.59
C VAL A 120 -15.99 0.32 -12.96
N LYS A 121 -15.62 -0.75 -12.30
CA LYS A 121 -16.31 -2.04 -12.40
C LYS A 121 -17.45 -2.06 -11.38
N ALA A 122 -18.68 -1.90 -11.85
CA ALA A 122 -19.83 -2.49 -11.17
C ALA A 122 -19.60 -4.01 -11.19
N ALA A 123 -19.14 -4.58 -10.09
CA ALA A 123 -18.57 -5.95 -10.10
C ALA A 123 -19.64 -7.03 -10.07
N SER A 124 -20.90 -6.73 -9.78
CA SER A 124 -22.07 -7.62 -9.87
C SER A 124 -23.34 -6.83 -9.52
N LEU A 125 -24.52 -7.43 -9.69
CA LEU A 125 -25.79 -6.89 -9.18
C LEU A 125 -25.79 -6.70 -7.65
N GLU A 126 -24.88 -7.34 -6.95
CA GLU A 126 -24.69 -7.25 -5.50
C GLU A 126 -23.71 -6.15 -5.07
N THR A 127 -22.96 -5.58 -6.02
CA THR A 127 -22.04 -4.48 -5.73
C THR A 127 -22.64 -3.15 -6.17
N PRO A 128 -22.90 -2.24 -5.23
CA PRO A 128 -23.44 -0.93 -5.57
C PRO A 128 -22.50 -0.17 -6.49
N LEU A 129 -23.04 0.70 -7.36
CA LEU A 129 -22.30 1.60 -8.26
C LEU A 129 -21.27 2.49 -7.56
N SER A 130 -21.30 2.53 -6.24
CA SER A 130 -20.40 3.30 -5.37
C SER A 130 -19.09 2.57 -5.01
N VAL A 131 -18.86 1.37 -5.52
CA VAL A 131 -17.61 0.62 -5.28
C VAL A 131 -16.64 0.88 -6.41
N GLN A 132 -15.45 1.39 -6.07
CA GLN A 132 -14.34 1.61 -6.99
C GLN A 132 -13.16 0.72 -6.59
N ARG A 133 -12.33 0.34 -7.54
CA ARG A 133 -11.13 -0.47 -7.30
C ARG A 133 -9.93 0.13 -8.01
N LEU A 134 -8.78 0.05 -7.34
CA LEU A 134 -7.47 0.37 -7.89
C LEU A 134 -6.57 -0.85 -7.77
N THR A 135 -5.93 -1.21 -8.87
CA THR A 135 -4.88 -2.24 -8.87
C THR A 135 -3.52 -1.61 -8.57
N THR A 136 -2.56 -2.45 -8.19
CA THR A 136 -1.16 -2.01 -7.98
C THR A 136 -0.58 -1.33 -9.21
N GLU A 137 -0.91 -1.82 -10.40
CA GLU A 137 -0.41 -1.31 -11.67
C GLU A 137 -0.95 0.10 -11.94
N GLU A 138 -2.24 0.33 -11.67
CA GLU A 138 -2.86 1.65 -11.80
C GLU A 138 -2.26 2.66 -10.80
N ILE A 139 -1.99 2.21 -9.57
CA ILE A 139 -1.36 3.06 -8.55
C ILE A 139 0.06 3.45 -8.97
N LYS A 140 0.87 2.49 -9.46
CA LYS A 140 2.25 2.73 -9.89
C LYS A 140 2.35 3.55 -11.18
N ALA A 141 1.40 3.36 -12.09
CA ALA A 141 1.36 4.06 -13.38
C ALA A 141 0.75 5.45 -13.29
N ASN A 142 0.20 5.86 -12.14
CA ASN A 142 -0.46 7.15 -11.99
C ASN A 142 0.58 8.29 -12.02
N PRO A 143 0.52 9.21 -13.00
CA PRO A 143 1.41 10.36 -13.05
C PRO A 143 1.15 11.27 -11.83
N GLY A 144 2.21 11.61 -11.11
CA GLY A 144 2.11 12.46 -9.91
C GLY A 144 1.75 11.73 -8.62
N GLY A 145 1.40 10.45 -8.69
CA GLY A 145 1.11 9.62 -7.50
C GLY A 145 2.32 9.42 -6.59
N ASN A 146 3.54 9.52 -7.15
CA ASN A 146 4.83 9.41 -6.42
C ASN A 146 4.88 8.25 -5.43
N PHE A 147 4.32 7.09 -5.80
CA PHE A 147 4.19 5.91 -4.95
C PHE A 147 3.42 6.15 -3.63
N ASP A 148 2.60 7.19 -3.59
CA ASP A 148 1.73 7.53 -2.46
C ASP A 148 0.27 7.16 -2.81
N ILE A 149 -0.27 6.19 -2.10
CA ILE A 149 -1.62 5.69 -2.34
C ILE A 149 -2.69 6.75 -2.08
N SER A 150 -2.47 7.63 -1.11
CA SER A 150 -3.42 8.70 -0.75
C SER A 150 -3.58 9.69 -1.90
N ARG A 151 -2.50 9.97 -2.64
CA ARG A 151 -2.55 10.84 -3.84
C ARG A 151 -3.27 10.17 -5.00
N VAL A 152 -3.06 8.88 -5.19
CA VAL A 152 -3.73 8.14 -6.27
C VAL A 152 -5.23 8.03 -5.99
N ILE A 153 -5.62 7.80 -4.75
CA ILE A 153 -7.03 7.77 -4.33
C ILE A 153 -7.74 9.08 -4.67
N GLN A 154 -7.08 10.24 -4.52
CA GLN A 154 -7.66 11.55 -4.87
C GLN A 154 -7.98 11.71 -6.36
N THR A 155 -7.48 10.85 -7.24
CA THR A 155 -7.81 10.86 -8.67
C THR A 155 -9.09 10.09 -9.01
N LEU A 156 -9.68 9.40 -8.03
CA LEU A 156 -10.91 8.63 -8.23
C LEU A 156 -12.14 9.55 -8.32
N PRO A 157 -13.14 9.20 -9.12
CA PRO A 157 -14.40 9.94 -9.19
C PRO A 157 -15.09 10.06 -7.83
N GLY A 158 -15.53 11.27 -7.46
CA GLY A 158 -16.22 11.54 -6.19
C GLY A 158 -15.29 11.66 -4.98
N VAL A 159 -13.98 11.60 -5.20
CA VAL A 159 -12.96 11.86 -4.17
C VAL A 159 -12.45 13.29 -4.34
N GLY A 160 -12.61 14.07 -3.30
CA GLY A 160 -12.00 15.39 -3.16
C GLY A 160 -10.75 15.31 -2.27
N GLY A 161 -9.98 16.37 -2.26
CA GLY A 161 -8.83 16.55 -1.39
C GLY A 161 -8.57 18.02 -1.12
N THR A 162 -7.81 18.31 -0.09
CA THR A 162 -7.41 19.68 0.28
C THR A 162 -6.31 20.25 -0.62
N ALA A 163 -5.92 19.53 -1.66
CA ALA A 163 -4.73 19.80 -2.49
C ALA A 163 -4.71 21.18 -3.16
N ALA A 164 -5.84 21.80 -3.42
CA ALA A 164 -5.88 23.07 -4.15
C ALA A 164 -5.54 24.30 -3.29
N THR A 165 -5.74 24.25 -1.98
CA THR A 165 -5.62 25.43 -1.11
C THR A 165 -4.53 25.34 -0.05
N ALA A 166 -4.14 24.15 0.36
CA ALA A 166 -3.17 23.94 1.44
C ALA A 166 -1.87 23.21 1.03
N GLY A 167 -1.72 22.79 -0.22
CA GLY A 167 -0.46 22.34 -0.86
C GLY A 167 0.30 21.16 -0.25
N PHE A 168 0.01 20.79 1.01
CA PHE A 168 0.86 19.88 1.78
C PHE A 168 0.12 18.72 2.45
N ARG A 169 -1.18 18.53 2.20
CA ARG A 169 -1.97 17.48 2.85
C ARG A 169 -2.71 16.62 1.83
N ASN A 170 -2.74 15.33 2.08
CA ASN A 170 -3.48 14.33 1.32
C ASN A 170 -4.76 13.91 2.06
N ASP A 171 -5.53 14.89 2.57
CA ASP A 171 -6.81 14.59 3.18
C ASP A 171 -7.77 14.02 2.14
N ILE A 172 -8.40 12.91 2.46
CA ILE A 172 -9.34 12.22 1.57
C ILE A 172 -10.75 12.64 1.96
N ILE A 173 -11.43 13.32 1.06
CA ILE A 173 -12.80 13.81 1.22
C ILE A 173 -13.68 13.07 0.23
N ILE A 174 -14.63 12.29 0.73
CA ILE A 174 -15.55 11.51 -0.11
C ILE A 174 -16.94 12.13 -0.07
N ARG A 175 -17.43 12.56 -1.25
CA ARG A 175 -18.78 13.12 -1.39
C ARG A 175 -19.10 14.24 -0.39
N GLY A 176 -18.11 15.05 -0.03
CA GLY A 176 -18.27 16.15 0.92
C GLY A 176 -18.21 15.77 2.40
N GLY A 177 -17.94 14.50 2.74
CA GLY A 177 -17.69 14.07 4.11
C GLY A 177 -16.32 14.50 4.61
N ALA A 178 -16.14 14.59 5.93
CA ALA A 178 -14.87 14.98 6.54
C ALA A 178 -13.83 13.84 6.45
N PRO A 179 -12.51 14.15 6.47
CA PRO A 179 -11.46 13.13 6.41
C PRO A 179 -11.51 12.08 7.53
N ASN A 180 -12.05 12.42 8.68
CA ASN A 180 -12.23 11.51 9.83
C ASN A 180 -13.48 10.61 9.73
N GLU A 181 -14.28 10.76 8.68
CA GLU A 181 -15.44 9.91 8.41
C GLU A 181 -15.11 8.69 7.55
N ASN A 182 -13.87 8.55 7.13
CA ASN A 182 -13.37 7.43 6.35
C ASN A 182 -12.78 6.36 7.28
N VAL A 183 -13.04 5.09 6.97
CA VAL A 183 -12.44 3.95 7.68
C VAL A 183 -11.52 3.19 6.75
N PHE A 184 -10.37 2.79 7.24
CA PHE A 184 -9.32 2.13 6.46
C PHE A 184 -9.01 0.75 7.04
N TYR A 185 -9.03 -0.28 6.20
CA TYR A 185 -8.66 -1.65 6.55
C TYR A 185 -7.46 -2.11 5.74
N LEU A 186 -6.49 -2.75 6.40
CA LEU A 186 -5.35 -3.42 5.79
C LEU A 186 -5.48 -4.92 6.04
N ASP A 187 -5.78 -5.72 5.01
CA ASP A 187 -6.09 -7.16 5.12
C ASP A 187 -7.16 -7.49 6.19
N GLY A 188 -8.16 -6.61 6.34
CA GLY A 188 -9.25 -6.77 7.30
C GLY A 188 -8.96 -6.28 8.71
N ILE A 189 -7.77 -5.74 8.97
CA ILE A 189 -7.41 -5.06 10.22
C ILE A 189 -7.54 -3.55 10.02
N GLU A 190 -8.30 -2.90 10.89
CA GLU A 190 -8.48 -1.45 10.83
C GLU A 190 -7.19 -0.71 11.20
N ILE A 191 -6.84 0.27 10.36
CA ILE A 191 -5.68 1.14 10.51
C ILE A 191 -6.17 2.60 10.55
N PRO A 192 -6.18 3.25 11.71
CA PRO A 192 -6.76 4.59 11.85
C PRO A 192 -5.92 5.67 11.16
N VAL A 193 -4.63 5.43 10.97
CA VAL A 193 -3.68 6.38 10.39
C VAL A 193 -3.04 5.76 9.15
N ILE A 194 -3.14 6.45 8.02
CA ILE A 194 -2.56 6.04 6.73
C ILE A 194 -1.55 7.05 6.17
N ASN A 195 -1.35 8.18 6.83
CA ASN A 195 -0.43 9.24 6.42
C ASN A 195 0.49 9.66 7.56
N HIS A 196 1.70 10.13 7.21
CA HIS A 196 2.63 10.80 8.10
C HIS A 196 2.08 12.17 8.52
N PHE A 197 2.48 12.65 9.70
CA PHE A 197 2.06 13.93 10.27
C PHE A 197 0.52 14.07 10.29
N ALA A 198 -0.15 12.97 10.63
CA ALA A 198 -1.60 12.95 10.69
C ALA A 198 -2.13 13.90 11.76
N THR A 199 -3.25 14.54 11.48
CA THR A 199 -4.00 15.26 12.50
C THR A 199 -4.72 14.25 13.38
N GLN A 200 -4.69 14.44 14.68
CA GLN A 200 -5.41 13.59 15.63
C GLN A 200 -6.90 13.49 15.26
N GLY A 201 -7.43 12.28 15.30
CA GLY A 201 -8.81 11.98 14.89
C GLY A 201 -9.05 12.04 13.37
N SER A 202 -7.98 12.13 12.55
CA SER A 202 -8.08 12.12 11.08
C SER A 202 -6.93 11.32 10.49
N ALA A 203 -7.18 10.64 9.38
CA ALA A 203 -6.14 9.93 8.65
C ALA A 203 -5.32 10.81 7.70
N GLY A 204 -5.70 12.09 7.52
CA GLY A 204 -5.07 13.01 6.58
C GLY A 204 -3.67 13.46 7.01
N GLY A 205 -2.77 13.63 6.04
CA GLY A 205 -1.39 14.07 6.23
C GLY A 205 -0.70 14.31 4.88
N PRO A 206 0.55 14.78 4.86
CA PRO A 206 1.24 15.18 3.62
C PRO A 206 1.69 14.02 2.74
N THR A 207 1.91 12.82 3.30
CA THR A 207 2.38 11.65 2.54
C THR A 207 1.94 10.35 3.21
N GLY A 208 1.63 9.33 2.39
CA GLY A 208 1.14 8.05 2.86
C GLY A 208 2.21 7.18 3.53
N ILE A 209 1.83 6.42 4.56
CA ILE A 209 2.69 5.44 5.24
C ILE A 209 2.65 4.06 4.58
N LEU A 210 1.60 3.74 3.81
CA LEU A 210 1.46 2.43 3.19
C LEU A 210 2.43 2.24 2.02
N ASN A 211 3.16 1.14 2.03
CA ASN A 211 4.03 0.78 0.92
C ASN A 211 3.24 0.22 -0.26
N VAL A 212 3.12 1.00 -1.32
CA VAL A 212 2.40 0.63 -2.56
C VAL A 212 2.91 -0.69 -3.16
N SER A 213 4.20 -1.03 -2.99
CA SER A 213 4.75 -2.28 -3.52
C SER A 213 4.15 -3.53 -2.89
N PHE A 214 3.49 -3.40 -1.73
CA PHE A 214 2.81 -4.49 -1.04
C PHE A 214 1.31 -4.55 -1.34
N ILE A 215 0.71 -3.48 -1.85
CA ILE A 215 -0.71 -3.43 -2.13
C ILE A 215 -1.01 -4.18 -3.43
N GLU A 216 -1.93 -5.13 -3.38
CA GLU A 216 -2.42 -5.90 -4.52
C GLU A 216 -3.70 -5.29 -5.11
N ASP A 217 -4.59 -4.82 -4.23
CA ASP A 217 -5.90 -4.26 -4.60
C ASP A 217 -6.33 -3.23 -3.56
N VAL A 218 -7.03 -2.21 -4.01
CA VAL A 218 -7.71 -1.24 -3.15
C VAL A 218 -9.16 -1.17 -3.55
N LYS A 219 -10.04 -1.40 -2.60
CA LYS A 219 -11.47 -1.25 -2.78
C LYS A 219 -11.95 -0.04 -1.99
N LEU A 220 -12.58 0.91 -2.67
CA LEU A 220 -13.27 2.04 -2.08
C LEU A 220 -14.78 1.79 -2.15
N SER A 221 -15.44 1.83 -1.01
CA SER A 221 -16.90 1.86 -0.91
C SER A 221 -17.32 3.23 -0.38
N SER A 222 -18.08 4.01 -1.16
CA SER A 222 -18.48 5.38 -0.82
C SER A 222 -19.97 5.52 -0.45
N SER A 223 -20.68 4.41 -0.35
CA SER A 223 -22.04 4.27 0.19
C SER A 223 -22.40 2.78 0.26
N ALA A 224 -23.50 2.44 0.94
CA ALA A 224 -23.95 1.07 1.09
C ALA A 224 -22.84 0.14 1.63
N PHE A 225 -22.39 0.43 2.85
CA PHE A 225 -21.35 -0.34 3.51
C PHE A 225 -21.85 -1.75 3.85
N ASP A 226 -20.94 -2.70 3.75
CA ASP A 226 -21.15 -4.07 4.19
C ASP A 226 -21.42 -4.09 5.72
N ALA A 227 -22.31 -4.97 6.19
CA ALA A 227 -22.62 -5.14 7.61
C ALA A 227 -21.39 -5.48 8.49
N ARG A 228 -20.30 -5.91 7.87
CA ARG A 228 -19.02 -6.15 8.54
C ARG A 228 -18.25 -4.88 8.90
N VAL A 229 -18.69 -3.72 8.43
CA VAL A 229 -18.02 -2.44 8.65
C VAL A 229 -18.79 -1.64 9.66
N ASP A 230 -18.11 -1.16 10.68
CA ASP A 230 -18.63 -0.25 11.69
C ASP A 230 -18.00 1.14 11.54
N ASN A 231 -18.61 2.14 12.15
CA ASN A 231 -18.13 3.52 12.29
C ASN A 231 -17.81 4.27 10.97
N ALA A 232 -18.15 3.74 9.80
CA ALA A 232 -17.98 4.45 8.55
C ALA A 232 -19.15 5.40 8.30
N LEU A 233 -18.88 6.68 8.09
CA LEU A 233 -19.88 7.69 7.74
C LEU A 233 -19.80 8.09 6.26
N SER A 234 -18.58 8.28 5.73
CA SER A 234 -18.34 8.74 4.37
C SER A 234 -17.85 7.61 3.45
N SER A 235 -16.84 6.88 3.85
CA SER A 235 -16.28 5.80 3.01
C SER A 235 -15.57 4.72 3.80
N VAL A 236 -15.36 3.58 3.10
CA VAL A 236 -14.53 2.46 3.56
C VAL A 236 -13.51 2.14 2.50
N PHE A 237 -12.24 2.09 2.92
CA PHE A 237 -11.12 1.63 2.11
C PHE A 237 -10.64 0.27 2.61
N GLU A 238 -10.61 -0.70 1.72
CA GLU A 238 -10.05 -2.03 1.99
C GLU A 238 -8.78 -2.19 1.14
N PHE A 239 -7.62 -2.15 1.79
CA PHE A 239 -6.31 -2.42 1.19
C PHE A 239 -5.98 -3.89 1.34
N LYS A 240 -5.80 -4.58 0.23
CA LYS A 240 -5.33 -5.96 0.20
C LYS A 240 -3.85 -6.00 -0.12
N GLN A 241 -3.06 -6.62 0.74
CA GLN A 241 -1.65 -6.84 0.49
C GLN A 241 -1.41 -8.14 -0.28
N LYS A 242 -0.39 -8.14 -1.15
CA LYS A 242 0.11 -9.37 -1.80
C LYS A 242 0.60 -10.38 -0.76
N LYS A 243 0.76 -11.63 -1.16
CA LYS A 243 1.54 -12.61 -0.41
C LYS A 243 3.02 -12.46 -0.77
N GLY A 244 3.92 -12.80 0.16
CA GLY A 244 5.35 -12.87 -0.14
C GLY A 244 5.66 -13.96 -1.17
N ASN A 245 6.76 -13.80 -1.88
CA ASN A 245 7.24 -14.81 -2.83
C ASN A 245 7.46 -16.15 -2.13
N THR A 246 6.98 -17.23 -2.71
CA THR A 246 7.14 -18.58 -2.14
C THR A 246 8.41 -19.29 -2.60
N ASN A 247 9.07 -18.78 -3.65
CA ASN A 247 10.18 -19.45 -4.32
C ASN A 247 11.53 -18.98 -3.85
N LYS A 248 11.71 -17.67 -3.73
CA LYS A 248 12.99 -17.05 -3.35
C LYS A 248 12.77 -15.76 -2.55
N VAL A 249 13.76 -15.39 -1.76
CA VAL A 249 13.83 -14.05 -1.19
C VAL A 249 14.23 -13.08 -2.29
N GLN A 250 13.52 -11.98 -2.37
CA GLN A 250 13.79 -10.90 -3.31
C GLN A 250 13.61 -9.56 -2.63
N GLY A 251 14.14 -8.51 -3.22
CA GLY A 251 14.04 -7.17 -2.67
C GLY A 251 14.21 -6.09 -3.71
N ASN A 252 13.87 -4.90 -3.29
CA ASN A 252 14.01 -3.68 -4.07
C ASN A 252 14.50 -2.56 -3.15
N ILE A 253 15.46 -1.79 -3.62
CA ILE A 253 15.87 -0.54 -2.98
C ILE A 253 15.50 0.58 -3.93
N ARG A 254 14.73 1.54 -3.45
CA ARG A 254 14.29 2.71 -4.19
C ARG A 254 14.87 3.96 -3.55
N LEU A 255 15.59 4.73 -4.35
CA LEU A 255 16.03 6.08 -4.01
C LEU A 255 15.20 7.06 -4.84
N SER A 256 14.50 7.97 -4.18
CA SER A 256 13.72 9.03 -4.81
C SER A 256 14.26 10.41 -4.41
N GLY A 257 13.68 11.49 -4.94
CA GLY A 257 14.04 12.87 -4.56
C GLY A 257 13.77 13.19 -3.07
N THR A 258 12.98 12.39 -2.37
CA THR A 258 12.49 12.70 -1.01
C THR A 258 12.74 11.61 0.01
N GLU A 259 13.00 10.36 -0.43
CA GLU A 259 13.07 9.20 0.46
C GLU A 259 13.93 8.06 -0.08
N LEU A 260 14.42 7.24 0.84
CA LEU A 260 15.02 5.94 0.59
C LEU A 260 14.08 4.87 1.14
N ALA A 261 13.75 3.89 0.32
CA ALA A 261 12.90 2.77 0.70
C ALA A 261 13.60 1.44 0.36
N ALA A 262 13.54 0.49 1.28
CA ALA A 262 13.95 -0.88 1.06
C ALA A 262 12.76 -1.81 1.30
N THR A 263 12.52 -2.73 0.38
CA THR A 263 11.45 -3.71 0.46
C THR A 263 12.00 -5.10 0.21
N PHE A 264 11.54 -6.07 1.00
CA PHE A 264 11.92 -7.46 0.87
C PHE A 264 10.68 -8.34 0.95
N ASP A 265 10.67 -9.41 0.18
CA ASP A 265 9.66 -10.45 0.31
C ASP A 265 10.24 -11.82 -0.04
N GLY A 266 9.65 -12.87 0.54
CA GLY A 266 10.18 -14.21 0.31
C GLY A 266 9.58 -15.27 1.23
N PRO A 267 10.08 -16.52 1.10
CA PRO A 267 9.70 -17.61 1.98
C PRO A 267 10.42 -17.51 3.34
N LEU A 268 9.69 -17.74 4.44
CA LEU A 268 10.23 -17.89 5.78
C LEU A 268 10.75 -19.31 6.06
N SER A 269 10.35 -20.28 5.24
CA SER A 269 10.71 -21.67 5.45
C SER A 269 10.91 -22.43 4.14
N LYS A 270 11.72 -23.48 4.18
CA LYS A 270 12.02 -24.33 3.01
C LYS A 270 10.77 -25.01 2.42
N ASN A 271 9.74 -25.25 3.21
CA ASN A 271 8.48 -25.84 2.76
C ASN A 271 7.59 -24.89 1.95
N LYS A 272 7.99 -23.62 1.78
CA LYS A 272 7.29 -22.58 1.00
C LYS A 272 5.87 -22.27 1.44
N LYS A 273 5.47 -22.74 2.63
CA LYS A 273 4.12 -22.49 3.19
C LYS A 273 4.03 -21.17 3.96
N ASN A 274 5.19 -20.66 4.37
CA ASN A 274 5.27 -19.45 5.16
C ASN A 274 6.03 -18.39 4.38
N THR A 275 5.48 -17.19 4.29
CA THR A 275 6.07 -16.08 3.54
C THR A 275 6.09 -14.81 4.36
N PHE A 276 6.95 -13.88 3.98
CA PHE A 276 7.00 -12.55 4.58
C PHE A 276 7.02 -11.45 3.52
N LEU A 277 6.54 -10.27 3.92
CA LEU A 277 6.79 -8.97 3.32
C LEU A 277 7.40 -8.11 4.42
N ALA A 278 8.41 -7.32 4.10
CA ALA A 278 8.99 -6.35 5.03
C ALA A 278 9.46 -5.12 4.27
N SER A 279 9.19 -3.94 4.79
CA SER A 279 9.72 -2.69 4.26
C SER A 279 10.14 -1.75 5.38
N VAL A 280 11.12 -0.94 5.05
CA VAL A 280 11.52 0.22 5.83
C VAL A 280 11.73 1.38 4.88
N ARG A 281 11.25 2.56 5.27
CA ARG A 281 11.41 3.80 4.50
C ARG A 281 11.91 4.91 5.41
N ARG A 282 12.83 5.72 4.88
CA ARG A 282 13.37 6.91 5.53
C ARG A 282 13.21 8.10 4.61
N SER A 283 12.56 9.14 5.08
CA SER A 283 12.52 10.43 4.42
C SER A 283 13.80 11.23 4.69
N TYR A 284 14.23 12.00 3.72
CA TYR A 284 15.28 13.01 3.86
C TYR A 284 14.84 14.38 3.34
N LEU A 285 13.54 14.67 3.42
CA LEU A 285 12.94 15.96 3.06
C LEU A 285 13.62 17.14 3.75
N GLN A 286 14.13 16.97 4.98
CA GLN A 286 14.87 17.99 5.69
C GLN A 286 16.07 18.54 4.89
N PHE A 287 16.78 17.67 4.14
CA PHE A 287 17.92 18.10 3.32
C PHE A 287 17.47 18.86 2.06
N LEU A 288 16.40 18.38 1.42
CA LEU A 288 15.80 19.06 0.28
C LEU A 288 15.30 20.45 0.70
N PHE A 289 14.58 20.55 1.79
CA PHE A 289 14.04 21.81 2.29
C PHE A 289 15.14 22.77 2.76
N GLN A 290 16.24 22.23 3.29
CA GLN A 290 17.43 23.04 3.57
C GLN A 290 18.06 23.58 2.28
N ALA A 291 18.14 22.79 1.22
CA ALA A 291 18.73 23.20 -0.06
C ALA A 291 17.95 24.35 -0.72
N ILE A 292 16.64 24.33 -0.63
CA ILE A 292 15.76 25.40 -1.16
C ILE A 292 15.43 26.48 -0.13
N ASP A 293 16.15 26.49 1.00
CA ASP A 293 16.05 27.49 2.06
C ASP A 293 14.65 27.62 2.69
N LEU A 294 13.91 26.52 2.81
CA LEU A 294 12.69 26.49 3.61
C LEU A 294 13.02 26.39 5.12
N PRO A 295 12.22 27.02 6.00
CA PRO A 295 12.49 27.01 7.43
C PRO A 295 12.05 25.75 8.16
N ILE A 296 11.47 24.78 7.48
CA ILE A 296 10.92 23.54 8.04
C ILE A 296 11.82 22.35 7.74
N ARG A 297 11.84 21.37 8.63
CA ARG A 297 12.69 20.18 8.58
C ARG A 297 11.88 18.90 8.88
N PRO A 298 10.92 18.55 8.00
CA PRO A 298 10.18 17.30 8.18
C PRO A 298 11.08 16.10 7.91
N ASN A 299 10.97 15.10 8.74
CA ASN A 299 11.58 13.81 8.50
C ASN A 299 10.72 12.70 9.10
N PHE A 300 10.79 11.50 8.54
CA PHE A 300 10.07 10.36 9.06
C PHE A 300 10.79 9.05 8.79
N TRP A 301 10.43 8.07 9.61
CA TRP A 301 10.64 6.65 9.37
C TRP A 301 9.29 5.96 9.29
N ASP A 302 9.15 4.98 8.44
CA ASP A 302 8.06 4.02 8.52
C ASP A 302 8.53 2.60 8.26
N MET A 303 7.76 1.68 8.81
CA MET A 303 7.98 0.25 8.69
C MET A 303 6.65 -0.44 8.43
N GLN A 304 6.67 -1.43 7.55
CA GLN A 304 5.52 -2.28 7.29
C GLN A 304 5.99 -3.72 7.14
N PHE A 305 5.27 -4.64 7.76
CA PHE A 305 5.54 -6.06 7.61
C PHE A 305 4.24 -6.86 7.53
N LYS A 306 4.34 -8.03 6.93
CA LYS A 306 3.29 -9.06 6.94
C LYS A 306 3.97 -10.42 6.91
N THR A 307 3.51 -11.34 7.75
CA THR A 307 3.86 -12.75 7.61
C THR A 307 2.60 -13.57 7.39
N THR A 308 2.68 -14.54 6.50
CA THR A 308 1.55 -15.42 6.17
C THR A 308 1.98 -16.85 6.39
N HIS A 309 1.26 -17.58 7.22
CA HIS A 309 1.53 -18.96 7.61
C HIS A 309 0.37 -19.85 7.19
N GLN A 310 0.59 -20.70 6.19
CA GLN A 310 -0.37 -21.70 5.75
C GLN A 310 -0.29 -22.92 6.69
N LEU A 311 -1.13 -22.95 7.73
CA LEU A 311 -1.14 -24.00 8.72
C LEU A 311 -1.59 -25.35 8.13
N ASN A 312 -2.61 -25.30 7.27
CA ASN A 312 -3.09 -26.42 6.44
C ASN A 312 -3.81 -25.89 5.19
N LYS A 313 -4.36 -26.76 4.34
CA LYS A 313 -5.02 -26.37 3.09
C LYS A 313 -6.18 -25.39 3.27
N LYS A 314 -6.78 -25.33 4.46
CA LYS A 314 -7.99 -24.54 4.75
C LYS A 314 -7.74 -23.42 5.76
N THR A 315 -6.59 -23.39 6.44
CA THR A 315 -6.34 -22.45 7.54
C THR A 315 -5.07 -21.65 7.30
N THR A 316 -5.21 -20.34 7.30
CA THR A 316 -4.11 -19.38 7.15
C THR A 316 -4.06 -18.48 8.38
N LEU A 317 -2.88 -18.33 8.94
CA LEU A 317 -2.58 -17.36 10.01
C LEU A 317 -1.74 -16.22 9.41
N THR A 318 -2.12 -14.99 9.68
CA THR A 318 -1.43 -13.79 9.21
C THR A 318 -1.09 -12.91 10.39
N PHE A 319 0.14 -12.39 10.41
CA PHE A 319 0.53 -11.29 11.27
C PHE A 319 0.90 -10.10 10.39
N LEU A 320 0.51 -8.91 10.77
CA LEU A 320 0.89 -7.69 10.08
C LEU A 320 1.16 -6.56 11.06
N GLY A 321 1.93 -5.60 10.58
CA GLY A 321 2.15 -4.36 11.28
C GLY A 321 2.54 -3.26 10.31
N VAL A 322 2.11 -2.06 10.64
CA VAL A 322 2.50 -0.80 10.00
C VAL A 322 2.69 0.24 11.08
N GLY A 323 3.70 1.08 10.94
CA GLY A 323 3.93 2.14 11.89
C GLY A 323 4.90 3.20 11.37
N ALA A 324 4.86 4.37 11.97
CA ALA A 324 5.65 5.51 11.61
C ALA A 324 6.17 6.27 12.83
N ILE A 325 7.30 6.94 12.62
CA ILE A 325 7.88 7.91 13.54
C ILE A 325 8.09 9.19 12.74
N ASP A 326 7.44 10.26 13.15
CA ASP A 326 7.41 11.52 12.44
C ASP A 326 7.99 12.64 13.31
N GLU A 327 8.86 13.44 12.72
CA GLU A 327 9.48 14.59 13.35
C GLU A 327 9.41 15.80 12.42
N PHE A 328 8.81 16.87 12.90
CA PHE A 328 8.72 18.14 12.20
C PHE A 328 9.32 19.22 13.08
N SER A 329 10.47 19.73 12.65
CA SER A 329 11.22 20.76 13.36
C SER A 329 11.49 21.96 12.46
N PHE A 330 12.11 23.00 13.02
CA PHE A 330 12.41 24.24 12.33
C PHE A 330 13.92 24.52 12.28
N ALA A 331 14.33 25.30 11.28
CA ALA A 331 15.68 25.87 11.19
C ALA A 331 15.62 27.28 10.61
N ALA A 332 16.56 28.13 11.02
CA ALA A 332 16.68 29.48 10.51
C ALA A 332 16.90 29.47 8.98
N PRO A 333 16.10 30.21 8.21
CA PRO A 333 16.35 30.39 6.80
C PRO A 333 17.58 31.29 6.57
N LYS A 334 18.31 31.08 5.48
CA LYS A 334 19.44 31.94 5.09
C LYS A 334 18.98 33.35 4.73
N LYS A 335 17.78 33.44 4.11
CA LYS A 335 17.11 34.71 3.78
C LYS A 335 15.78 34.74 4.50
N ALA A 336 15.65 35.61 5.49
CA ALA A 336 14.42 35.83 6.22
C ALA A 336 13.45 36.65 5.36
N THR A 337 12.41 35.99 4.81
CA THR A 337 11.28 36.68 4.17
C THR A 337 10.07 36.68 5.11
N PRO A 338 9.10 37.60 4.95
CA PRO A 338 7.88 37.61 5.76
C PRO A 338 7.16 36.25 5.79
N GLU A 339 7.08 35.56 4.66
CA GLU A 339 6.42 34.25 4.54
C GLU A 339 7.16 33.16 5.33
N LYS A 340 8.49 33.16 5.29
CA LYS A 340 9.32 32.21 6.05
C LYS A 340 9.24 32.48 7.55
N LEU A 341 9.25 33.74 7.96
CA LEU A 341 9.08 34.12 9.37
C LEU A 341 7.68 33.78 9.85
N TYR A 342 6.66 33.99 9.02
CA TYR A 342 5.30 33.58 9.33
C TYR A 342 5.22 32.06 9.54
N THR A 343 5.82 31.27 8.66
CA THR A 343 5.87 29.80 8.79
C THR A 343 6.51 29.36 10.10
N LEU A 344 7.63 29.98 10.49
CA LEU A 344 8.31 29.71 11.75
C LEU A 344 7.47 30.03 12.98
N ASN A 345 6.76 31.16 12.95
CA ASN A 345 6.04 31.66 14.09
C ASN A 345 4.63 31.10 14.22
N SER A 346 4.06 30.56 13.14
CA SER A 346 2.67 30.10 13.11
C SER A 346 2.52 28.62 13.42
N ASN A 347 3.54 27.81 13.15
CA ASN A 347 3.42 26.35 13.27
C ASN A 347 4.13 25.82 14.53
N PRO A 348 3.57 24.79 15.18
CA PRO A 348 4.26 24.04 16.23
C PRO A 348 5.27 23.05 15.63
N SER A 349 6.29 22.68 16.40
CA SER A 349 7.03 21.44 16.16
C SER A 349 6.14 20.25 16.48
N ILE A 350 6.38 19.13 15.77
CA ILE A 350 5.56 17.93 15.87
C ILE A 350 6.48 16.73 16.09
N GLU A 351 6.16 15.93 17.10
CA GLU A 351 6.72 14.62 17.32
C GLU A 351 5.57 13.62 17.38
N GLN A 352 5.51 12.70 16.42
CA GLN A 352 4.46 11.69 16.34
C GLN A 352 5.07 10.31 16.23
N ASN A 353 4.42 9.34 16.85
CA ASN A 353 4.65 7.95 16.55
C ASN A 353 3.32 7.19 16.55
N ASN A 354 3.17 6.29 15.61
CA ASN A 354 1.99 5.48 15.48
C ASN A 354 2.35 4.07 15.05
N TYR A 355 1.51 3.12 15.44
CA TYR A 355 1.55 1.78 14.90
C TYR A 355 0.20 1.09 14.98
N THR A 356 -0.03 0.21 14.02
CA THR A 356 -1.04 -0.85 14.09
C THR A 356 -0.33 -2.17 13.96
N ILE A 357 -0.57 -3.06 14.90
CA ILE A 357 -0.14 -4.46 14.83
C ILE A 357 -1.36 -5.36 14.99
N GLY A 358 -1.38 -6.47 14.28
CA GLY A 358 -2.49 -7.40 14.40
C GLY A 358 -2.17 -8.79 13.88
N ALA A 359 -3.05 -9.71 14.27
CA ALA A 359 -3.04 -11.09 13.82
C ALA A 359 -4.43 -11.49 13.37
N SER A 360 -4.52 -12.30 12.33
CA SER A 360 -5.78 -12.88 11.89
C SER A 360 -5.63 -14.36 11.55
N ILE A 361 -6.64 -15.15 11.88
CA ILE A 361 -6.74 -16.53 11.45
C ILE A 361 -7.98 -16.68 10.60
N ARG A 362 -7.80 -17.16 9.37
CA ARG A 362 -8.88 -17.43 8.43
C ARG A 362 -8.98 -18.92 8.20
N LYS A 363 -10.18 -19.47 8.29
CA LYS A 363 -10.45 -20.87 8.01
C LYS A 363 -11.56 -21.01 6.99
N ILE A 364 -11.29 -21.76 5.91
CA ILE A 364 -12.26 -22.10 4.87
C ILE A 364 -13.15 -23.24 5.38
N ILE A 365 -14.45 -23.05 5.28
CA ILE A 365 -15.51 -24.02 5.58
C ILE A 365 -16.25 -24.39 4.29
N PRO A 366 -17.13 -25.41 4.25
CA PRO A 366 -17.72 -25.89 3.00
C PRO A 366 -18.41 -24.82 2.15
N ASN A 367 -19.10 -23.86 2.75
CA ASN A 367 -19.87 -22.84 2.03
C ASN A 367 -19.36 -21.40 2.28
N GLY A 368 -18.09 -21.25 2.67
CA GLY A 368 -17.53 -19.93 2.94
C GLY A 368 -16.27 -20.00 3.77
N TYR A 369 -16.11 -19.02 4.63
CA TYR A 369 -14.99 -18.97 5.58
C TYR A 369 -15.40 -18.22 6.84
N TRP A 370 -14.66 -18.42 7.91
CA TRP A 370 -14.64 -17.50 9.03
C TRP A 370 -13.26 -16.89 9.22
N ASN A 371 -13.23 -15.70 9.74
CA ASN A 371 -12.02 -14.94 10.04
C ASN A 371 -12.11 -14.35 11.45
N LEU A 372 -11.09 -14.59 12.26
CA LEU A 372 -10.93 -13.97 13.57
C LEU A 372 -9.68 -13.11 13.52
N ALA A 373 -9.81 -11.84 13.87
CA ALA A 373 -8.71 -10.89 13.91
C ALA A 373 -8.64 -10.18 15.25
N ILE A 374 -7.42 -9.97 15.73
CA ILE A 374 -7.11 -9.13 16.89
C ILE A 374 -6.10 -8.08 16.47
N SER A 375 -6.24 -6.87 16.97
CA SER A 375 -5.30 -5.80 16.67
C SER A 375 -5.18 -4.80 17.82
N ARG A 376 -4.06 -4.08 17.79
CA ARG A 376 -3.81 -2.91 18.62
C ARG A 376 -3.37 -1.76 17.75
N ASN A 377 -4.06 -0.64 17.90
CA ASN A 377 -3.72 0.66 17.34
C ASN A 377 -3.12 1.54 18.44
N TYR A 378 -2.12 2.31 18.09
CA TYR A 378 -1.48 3.28 18.97
C TYR A 378 -1.09 4.52 18.18
N PHE A 379 -1.41 5.67 18.70
CA PHE A 379 -1.03 6.97 18.16
C PHE A 379 -0.65 7.90 19.30
N ASN A 380 0.56 8.44 19.24
CA ASN A 380 1.02 9.48 20.17
C ASN A 380 1.40 10.71 19.36
N ASN A 381 0.91 11.86 19.78
CA ASN A 381 1.14 13.14 19.14
C ASN A 381 1.56 14.17 20.18
N GLN A 382 2.68 14.83 19.93
CA GLN A 382 3.19 15.93 20.75
C GLN A 382 3.41 17.14 19.87
N LEU A 383 2.79 18.25 20.26
CA LEU A 383 2.90 19.56 19.61
C LEU A 383 3.52 20.54 20.58
N GLU A 384 4.58 21.24 20.15
CA GLU A 384 5.22 22.28 20.94
C GLU A 384 5.43 23.54 20.12
N LYS A 385 5.12 24.69 20.72
CA LYS A 385 5.39 26.01 20.15
C LYS A 385 5.90 26.93 21.18
N TYR A 386 6.91 27.73 20.84
CA TYR A 386 7.51 28.73 21.66
C TYR A 386 7.44 30.11 20.99
N GLU A 387 7.58 31.19 21.72
CA GLU A 387 7.69 32.54 21.15
C GLU A 387 8.85 32.66 20.17
N ASN A 388 9.93 31.94 20.45
CA ASN A 388 11.09 31.85 19.54
C ASN A 388 11.47 30.39 19.33
N ASN A 389 11.02 29.81 18.21
CA ASN A 389 11.32 28.42 17.85
C ASN A 389 12.79 28.19 17.43
N LEU A 390 13.58 29.22 17.19
CA LEU A 390 14.94 29.13 16.65
C LEU A 390 16.07 29.46 17.61
N GLY A 391 15.77 30.21 18.63
CA GLY A 391 16.81 30.71 19.54
C GLY A 391 17.28 29.67 20.56
N PRO A 392 18.49 29.81 21.08
CA PRO A 392 18.95 29.02 22.22
C PRO A 392 18.08 29.27 23.45
N ILE A 393 17.44 30.43 23.51
CA ILE A 393 16.41 30.78 24.51
C ILE A 393 15.08 30.80 23.75
N LYS A 394 14.29 29.77 23.94
CA LYS A 394 13.00 29.58 23.21
C LYS A 394 11.90 30.59 23.67
N GLY A 395 12.11 31.31 24.77
CA GLY A 395 11.10 32.18 25.35
C GLY A 395 9.97 31.38 26.05
N VAL A 396 8.79 31.98 26.13
CA VAL A 396 7.63 31.36 26.75
C VAL A 396 7.06 30.28 25.81
N GLN A 397 6.72 29.15 26.40
CA GLN A 397 5.98 28.09 25.64
C GLN A 397 4.54 28.55 25.45
N THR A 398 4.13 28.76 24.20
CA THR A 398 2.80 29.28 23.85
C THR A 398 1.81 28.14 23.52
N LEU A 399 2.32 26.94 23.17
CA LEU A 399 1.52 25.74 22.95
C LEU A 399 2.29 24.51 23.43
N PHE A 400 1.63 23.70 24.21
CA PHE A 400 2.02 22.35 24.51
C PHE A 400 0.78 21.46 24.45
N SER A 401 0.81 20.45 23.61
CA SER A 401 -0.25 19.43 23.54
C SER A 401 0.40 18.07 23.41
N LYS A 402 0.06 17.16 24.31
CA LYS A 402 0.48 15.77 24.23
C LYS A 402 -0.74 14.89 24.37
N SER A 403 -0.98 14.06 23.38
CA SER A 403 -2.11 13.17 23.34
C SER A 403 -1.68 11.75 22.96
N THR A 404 -2.36 10.79 23.54
CA THR A 404 -2.13 9.36 23.23
C THR A 404 -3.47 8.67 23.04
N GLU A 405 -3.59 7.98 21.93
CA GLU A 405 -4.73 7.13 21.63
C GLU A 405 -4.24 5.67 21.53
N ALA A 406 -4.97 4.77 22.20
CA ALA A 406 -4.67 3.35 22.13
C ALA A 406 -5.96 2.55 22.11
N GLU A 407 -6.08 1.66 21.14
CA GLU A 407 -7.29 0.86 20.94
C GLU A 407 -6.92 -0.60 20.69
N ASN A 408 -7.66 -1.51 21.30
CA ASN A 408 -7.57 -2.94 21.02
C ASN A 408 -8.89 -3.37 20.39
N LYS A 409 -8.82 -4.08 19.27
CA LYS A 409 -9.98 -4.56 18.53
C LYS A 409 -9.96 -6.07 18.40
N LEU A 410 -11.16 -6.67 18.54
CA LEU A 410 -11.44 -8.06 18.22
C LEU A 410 -12.54 -8.06 17.16
N ARG A 411 -12.30 -8.77 16.07
CA ARG A 411 -13.25 -8.89 14.98
C ARG A 411 -13.43 -10.35 14.58
N PHE A 412 -14.69 -10.74 14.42
CA PHE A 412 -15.07 -12.07 13.94
C PHE A 412 -16.05 -11.93 12.77
N ASP A 413 -15.68 -12.48 11.60
CA ASP A 413 -16.48 -12.48 10.38
C ASP A 413 -16.80 -13.93 9.96
N VAL A 414 -18.00 -14.19 9.49
CA VAL A 414 -18.42 -15.48 8.90
C VAL A 414 -19.02 -15.23 7.53
#